data_abf55d98c0f22a2ded99252175b2bc09
#
_entry.id   abf55d98c0f22a2ded99252175b2bc09
#
_cell.length_a   1.000
_cell.length_b   1.000
_cell.length_c   1.000
_cell.angle_alpha   90.00
_cell.angle_beta   90.00
_cell.angle_gamma   90.00
#
_symmetry.space_group_name_H-M   'P 1'
#
loop_
_entity.id
_entity.type
_entity.pdbx_description
1 polymer ?
#
loop_
_entity_poly.entity_id
_entity_poly.type
_entity_poly.pdbx_seq_one_letter_code
_entity_poly.pdbx_strand_id
1 'polypeptide(L)'
;MNTTEKKKILSTLFIPFLFLLLMWLVKVIEVNFQISLVRYGVFPQTIDGLKGILFSPFIHKDFTHLINNSYPILILGGMLFAIYRKIATQLFVWLYFIAGFWLWVIGRPSFHIGASGLIYALASFLLVSGIIRENPRLTAVSMLVIFLYGSMIWGLLPTKEPISWEGHLAGFIAGILVAIFYRNEGPKPKKYQWEIDEEIEEELLKNNIQKIHYTIKTEDNPN
;
A
#
# COMPACT_ATOMS: atom_id res chain seq x y z
N MET A 1 8.99 -3.80 27.28
CA MET A 1 8.65 -2.93 26.14
C MET A 1 8.49 -1.51 26.64
N ASN A 2 9.32 -0.58 26.13
CA ASN A 2 9.37 0.82 26.55
C ASN A 2 8.07 1.55 26.11
N THR A 3 7.66 2.60 26.84
CA THR A 3 6.46 3.41 26.54
C THR A 3 6.49 3.99 25.11
N THR A 4 7.67 4.35 24.61
CA THR A 4 7.87 4.84 23.25
C THR A 4 7.62 3.77 22.20
N GLU A 5 8.00 2.52 22.43
CA GLU A 5 7.76 1.39 21.52
C GLU A 5 6.27 1.05 21.48
N LYS A 6 5.59 1.06 22.66
CA LYS A 6 4.12 0.87 22.72
C LYS A 6 3.38 1.92 21.89
N LYS A 7 3.73 3.20 22.04
CA LYS A 7 3.12 4.28 21.24
C LYS A 7 3.36 4.11 19.74
N LYS A 8 4.54 3.66 19.34
CA LYS A 8 4.86 3.39 17.92
C LYS A 8 4.01 2.25 17.35
N ILE A 9 3.86 1.15 18.08
CA ILE A 9 3.05 0.01 17.64
C ILE A 9 1.56 0.41 17.57
N LEU A 10 1.04 1.10 18.59
CA LEU A 10 -0.33 1.58 18.58
C LEU A 10 -0.62 2.50 17.37
N SER A 11 0.26 3.46 17.10
CA SER A 11 0.08 4.36 15.95
C SER A 11 0.14 3.63 14.60
N THR A 12 0.95 2.57 14.49
CA THR A 12 1.07 1.76 13.29
C THR A 12 -0.19 0.94 13.00
N LEU A 13 -0.81 0.39 14.04
CA LEU A 13 -1.98 -0.49 13.90
C LEU A 13 -3.32 0.26 13.99
N PHE A 14 -3.32 1.52 14.34
CA PHE A 14 -4.55 2.28 14.62
C PHE A 14 -5.51 2.28 13.41
N ILE A 15 -5.05 2.68 12.22
CA ILE A 15 -5.89 2.74 11.02
C ILE A 15 -6.31 1.34 10.54
N PRO A 16 -5.41 0.35 10.39
CA PRO A 16 -5.81 -1.01 10.06
C PRO A 16 -6.82 -1.62 11.06
N PHE A 17 -6.63 -1.37 12.35
CA PHE A 17 -7.53 -1.87 13.39
C PHE A 17 -8.89 -1.15 13.36
N LEU A 18 -8.90 0.18 13.19
CA LEU A 18 -10.15 0.94 13.01
C LEU A 18 -10.94 0.44 11.79
N PHE A 19 -10.24 0.20 10.69
CA PHE A 19 -10.84 -0.35 9.47
C PHE A 19 -11.45 -1.73 9.73
N LEU A 20 -10.72 -2.60 10.39
CA LEU A 20 -11.20 -3.92 10.80
C LEU A 20 -12.44 -3.80 11.72
N LEU A 21 -12.40 -2.91 12.70
CA LEU A 21 -13.53 -2.68 13.62
C LEU A 21 -14.79 -2.29 12.84
N LEU A 22 -14.66 -1.41 11.85
CA LEU A 22 -15.79 -1.01 10.99
C LEU A 22 -16.33 -2.18 10.15
N MET A 23 -15.45 -3.04 9.59
CA MET A 23 -15.87 -4.26 8.87
C MET A 23 -16.72 -5.17 9.79
N TRP A 24 -16.25 -5.43 11.01
CA TRP A 24 -16.97 -6.26 11.97
C TRP A 24 -18.26 -5.60 12.46
N LEU A 25 -18.25 -4.29 12.72
CA LEU A 25 -19.44 -3.54 13.14
C LEU A 25 -20.55 -3.63 12.09
N VAL A 26 -20.20 -3.42 10.80
CA VAL A 26 -21.14 -3.55 9.68
C VAL A 26 -21.76 -4.95 9.65
N LYS A 27 -20.92 -6.00 9.77
CA LYS A 27 -21.42 -7.38 9.75
C LYS A 27 -22.32 -7.71 10.94
N VAL A 28 -21.98 -7.24 12.13
CA VAL A 28 -22.81 -7.41 13.32
C VAL A 28 -24.15 -6.70 13.16
N ILE A 29 -24.18 -5.51 12.58
CA ILE A 29 -25.41 -4.78 12.27
C ILE A 29 -26.28 -5.58 11.29
N GLU A 30 -25.69 -6.07 10.15
CA GLU A 30 -26.43 -6.90 9.17
C GLU A 30 -27.12 -8.10 9.85
N VAL A 31 -26.38 -8.81 10.71
CA VAL A 31 -26.89 -10.03 11.36
C VAL A 31 -27.95 -9.70 12.42
N ASN A 32 -27.73 -8.71 13.29
CA ASN A 32 -28.67 -8.39 14.37
C ASN A 32 -30.00 -7.81 13.83
N PHE A 33 -29.93 -6.99 12.79
CA PHE A 33 -31.11 -6.39 12.20
C PHE A 33 -31.70 -7.20 11.03
N GLN A 34 -31.09 -8.34 10.69
CA GLN A 34 -31.52 -9.20 9.58
C GLN A 34 -31.65 -8.45 8.24
N ILE A 35 -30.74 -7.51 7.99
CA ILE A 35 -30.70 -6.70 6.77
C ILE A 35 -29.54 -7.11 5.89
N SER A 36 -29.63 -6.84 4.59
CA SER A 36 -28.54 -7.01 3.64
C SER A 36 -28.11 -5.65 3.10
N LEU A 37 -26.82 -5.35 3.25
CA LEU A 37 -26.20 -4.14 2.74
C LEU A 37 -25.53 -4.33 1.38
N VAL A 38 -25.68 -5.48 0.74
CA VAL A 38 -25.04 -5.83 -0.56
C VAL A 38 -25.29 -4.77 -1.64
N ARG A 39 -26.47 -4.13 -1.65
CA ARG A 39 -26.82 -3.03 -2.58
C ARG A 39 -25.95 -1.77 -2.44
N TYR A 40 -25.16 -1.66 -1.38
CA TYR A 40 -24.16 -0.60 -1.18
C TYR A 40 -22.76 -1.05 -1.65
N GLY A 41 -22.65 -2.24 -2.24
CA GLY A 41 -21.44 -2.68 -2.96
C GLY A 41 -21.19 -1.87 -4.22
N VAL A 42 -20.03 -2.04 -4.83
CA VAL A 42 -19.76 -1.47 -6.16
C VAL A 42 -20.65 -2.18 -7.19
N PHE A 43 -21.46 -1.42 -7.92
CA PHE A 43 -22.12 -1.91 -9.12
C PHE A 43 -21.49 -1.20 -10.33
N PRO A 44 -20.72 -1.92 -11.16
CA PRO A 44 -19.90 -1.32 -12.21
C PRO A 44 -20.70 -0.50 -13.21
N GLN A 45 -20.09 0.57 -13.71
CA GLN A 45 -20.58 1.42 -14.80
C GLN A 45 -21.96 2.10 -14.54
N THR A 46 -22.38 2.19 -13.28
CA THR A 46 -23.60 2.89 -12.88
C THR A 46 -23.32 4.01 -11.88
N ILE A 47 -24.05 5.12 -11.96
CA ILE A 47 -23.89 6.25 -11.03
C ILE A 47 -24.20 5.80 -9.59
N ASP A 48 -25.25 5.01 -9.40
CA ASP A 48 -25.61 4.49 -8.07
C ASP A 48 -24.53 3.56 -7.50
N GLY A 49 -23.81 2.84 -8.35
CA GLY A 49 -22.72 1.95 -7.96
C GLY A 49 -21.45 2.66 -7.49
N LEU A 50 -21.29 3.97 -7.78
CA LEU A 50 -20.13 4.76 -7.30
C LEU A 50 -20.08 4.85 -5.77
N LYS A 51 -21.22 4.86 -5.08
CA LYS A 51 -21.25 4.81 -3.61
C LYS A 51 -20.55 3.57 -3.06
N GLY A 52 -20.59 2.48 -3.83
CA GLY A 52 -19.94 1.23 -3.47
C GLY A 52 -18.42 1.34 -3.36
N ILE A 53 -17.79 2.30 -4.04
CA ILE A 53 -16.34 2.57 -3.87
C ILE A 53 -16.04 2.87 -2.39
N LEU A 54 -16.94 3.60 -1.71
CA LEU A 54 -16.79 3.94 -0.30
C LEU A 54 -17.23 2.81 0.64
N PHE A 55 -18.29 2.08 0.31
CA PHE A 55 -18.93 1.18 1.28
C PHE A 55 -18.57 -0.29 1.10
N SER A 56 -18.26 -0.74 -0.15
CA SER A 56 -18.06 -2.16 -0.45
C SER A 56 -17.00 -2.85 0.43
N PRO A 57 -15.86 -2.23 0.82
CA PRO A 57 -14.86 -2.91 1.62
C PRO A 57 -15.31 -3.26 3.05
N PHE A 58 -16.39 -2.66 3.53
CA PHE A 58 -16.94 -2.96 4.85
C PHE A 58 -18.02 -4.06 4.81
N ILE A 59 -18.56 -4.40 3.64
CA ILE A 59 -19.66 -5.33 3.47
C ILE A 59 -19.11 -6.72 3.13
N HIS A 60 -19.55 -7.75 3.85
CA HIS A 60 -19.08 -9.12 3.65
C HIS A 60 -20.24 -10.10 3.58
N LYS A 61 -20.16 -11.07 2.66
CA LYS A 61 -21.21 -12.08 2.46
C LYS A 61 -21.52 -12.84 3.76
N ASP A 62 -20.48 -13.35 4.41
CA ASP A 62 -20.56 -14.17 5.61
C ASP A 62 -19.34 -13.94 6.53
N PHE A 63 -19.34 -14.57 7.71
CA PHE A 63 -18.23 -14.45 8.65
C PHE A 63 -16.92 -15.06 8.13
N THR A 64 -16.99 -16.12 7.33
CA THR A 64 -15.80 -16.74 6.74
C THR A 64 -15.09 -15.74 5.80
N HIS A 65 -15.87 -15.06 4.95
CA HIS A 65 -15.36 -14.01 4.07
C HIS A 65 -14.76 -12.84 4.89
N LEU A 66 -15.44 -12.41 5.96
CA LEU A 66 -14.95 -11.36 6.86
C LEU A 66 -13.63 -11.74 7.54
N ILE A 67 -13.53 -12.95 8.09
CA ILE A 67 -12.33 -13.46 8.77
C ILE A 67 -11.17 -13.55 7.77
N ASN A 68 -11.40 -14.08 6.56
CA ASN A 68 -10.39 -14.19 5.52
C ASN A 68 -9.84 -12.83 5.06
N ASN A 69 -10.61 -11.76 5.16
CA ASN A 69 -10.14 -10.40 4.89
C ASN A 69 -9.49 -9.74 6.12
N SER A 70 -9.87 -10.15 7.34
CA SER A 70 -9.41 -9.52 8.58
C SER A 70 -7.90 -9.64 8.79
N TYR A 71 -7.35 -10.84 8.65
CA TYR A 71 -5.92 -11.07 8.84
C TYR A 71 -5.05 -10.30 7.83
N PRO A 72 -5.32 -10.36 6.51
CA PRO A 72 -4.55 -9.60 5.53
C PRO A 72 -4.62 -8.09 5.75
N ILE A 73 -5.76 -7.52 6.09
CA ILE A 73 -5.89 -6.08 6.39
C ILE A 73 -4.99 -5.69 7.56
N LEU A 74 -4.96 -6.47 8.64
CA LEU A 74 -4.10 -6.17 9.79
C LEU A 74 -2.62 -6.32 9.44
N ILE A 75 -2.25 -7.38 8.75
CA ILE A 75 -0.85 -7.69 8.43
C ILE A 75 -0.31 -6.71 7.38
N LEU A 76 -0.94 -6.64 6.20
CA LEU A 76 -0.47 -5.80 5.09
C LEU A 76 -0.65 -4.30 5.40
N GLY A 77 -1.78 -3.93 6.02
CA GLY A 77 -1.99 -2.57 6.51
C GLY A 77 -0.97 -2.21 7.58
N GLY A 78 -0.76 -3.07 8.57
CA GLY A 78 0.28 -2.87 9.59
C GLY A 78 1.68 -2.71 8.99
N MET A 79 2.05 -3.52 7.99
CA MET A 79 3.32 -3.39 7.26
C MET A 79 3.40 -2.04 6.54
N LEU A 80 2.34 -1.60 5.85
CA LEU A 80 2.30 -0.30 5.20
C LEU A 80 2.58 0.83 6.19
N PHE A 81 1.85 0.86 7.31
CA PHE A 81 2.00 1.91 8.33
C PHE A 81 3.33 1.82 9.11
N ALA A 82 3.89 0.63 9.29
CA ALA A 82 5.21 0.46 9.90
C ALA A 82 6.35 1.00 9.03
N ILE A 83 6.27 0.73 7.73
CA ILE A 83 7.34 0.99 6.77
C ILE A 83 7.25 2.42 6.22
N TYR A 84 6.06 2.85 5.77
CA TYR A 84 5.83 4.12 5.07
C TYR A 84 5.27 5.24 5.98
N ARG A 85 5.61 5.25 7.25
CA ARG A 85 5.04 6.09 8.34
C ARG A 85 4.58 7.48 7.93
N LYS A 86 5.40 8.22 7.16
CA LYS A 86 5.11 9.62 6.78
C LYS A 86 3.99 9.75 5.75
N ILE A 87 3.83 8.76 4.88
CA ILE A 87 2.89 8.79 3.74
C ILE A 87 1.89 7.63 3.78
N ALA A 88 1.91 6.79 4.83
CA ALA A 88 1.10 5.59 4.90
C ALA A 88 -0.41 5.86 4.77
N THR A 89 -0.92 6.89 5.43
CA THR A 89 -2.35 7.27 5.33
C THR A 89 -2.69 7.68 3.89
N GLN A 90 -1.84 8.47 3.26
CA GLN A 90 -2.03 8.90 1.87
C GLN A 90 -2.01 7.69 0.92
N LEU A 91 -1.04 6.78 1.08
CA LEU A 91 -0.97 5.54 0.30
C LEU A 91 -2.21 4.68 0.50
N PHE A 92 -2.64 4.48 1.75
CA PHE A 92 -3.83 3.69 2.07
C PHE A 92 -5.09 4.26 1.41
N VAL A 93 -5.26 5.58 1.45
CA VAL A 93 -6.38 6.29 0.80
C VAL A 93 -6.34 6.11 -0.71
N TRP A 94 -5.18 6.30 -1.34
CA TRP A 94 -5.05 6.10 -2.79
C TRP A 94 -5.31 4.65 -3.20
N LEU A 95 -4.73 3.68 -2.50
CA LEU A 95 -4.96 2.25 -2.76
C LEU A 95 -6.45 1.90 -2.67
N TYR A 96 -7.14 2.44 -1.66
CA TYR A 96 -8.56 2.25 -1.45
C TYR A 96 -9.40 2.77 -2.62
N PHE A 97 -9.24 4.05 -2.95
CA PHE A 97 -10.07 4.69 -3.97
C PHE A 97 -9.73 4.25 -5.39
N ILE A 98 -8.44 4.05 -5.71
CA ILE A 98 -8.03 3.60 -7.06
C ILE A 98 -8.50 2.16 -7.30
N ALA A 99 -8.39 1.26 -6.32
CA ALA A 99 -8.89 -0.11 -6.44
C ALA A 99 -10.41 -0.14 -6.67
N GLY A 100 -11.17 0.63 -5.88
CA GLY A 100 -12.62 0.74 -6.02
C GLY A 100 -13.04 1.38 -7.35
N PHE A 101 -12.34 2.40 -7.80
CA PHE A 101 -12.60 3.06 -9.08
C PHE A 101 -12.34 2.13 -10.27
N TRP A 102 -11.20 1.43 -10.30
CA TRP A 102 -10.93 0.46 -11.35
C TRP A 102 -11.94 -0.69 -11.36
N LEU A 103 -12.33 -1.18 -10.18
CA LEU A 103 -13.42 -2.17 -10.10
C LEU A 103 -14.71 -1.64 -10.71
N TRP A 104 -15.08 -0.39 -10.45
CA TRP A 104 -16.23 0.25 -11.04
C TRP A 104 -16.15 0.34 -12.57
N VAL A 105 -14.92 0.57 -13.11
CA VAL A 105 -14.71 0.67 -14.57
C VAL A 105 -14.79 -0.70 -15.27
N ILE A 106 -14.14 -1.74 -14.72
CA ILE A 106 -13.90 -3.02 -15.42
C ILE A 106 -14.76 -4.18 -14.94
N GLY A 107 -15.46 -4.03 -13.80
CA GLY A 107 -16.23 -5.11 -13.20
C GLY A 107 -17.41 -5.55 -14.05
N ARG A 108 -17.83 -6.80 -13.90
CA ARG A 108 -19.08 -7.32 -14.48
C ARG A 108 -20.30 -6.71 -13.77
N PRO A 109 -21.50 -6.70 -14.41
CA PRO A 109 -22.71 -6.11 -13.86
C PRO A 109 -23.28 -6.94 -12.69
N SER A 110 -22.64 -6.86 -11.53
CA SER A 110 -23.06 -7.46 -10.27
C SER A 110 -22.62 -6.58 -9.11
N PHE A 111 -23.19 -6.80 -7.90
CA PHE A 111 -22.71 -6.12 -6.71
C PHE A 111 -21.42 -6.76 -6.21
N HIS A 112 -20.35 -5.99 -6.18
CA HIS A 112 -19.05 -6.40 -5.65
C HIS A 112 -18.91 -5.87 -4.22
N ILE A 113 -18.56 -6.76 -3.28
CA ILE A 113 -18.42 -6.48 -1.85
C ILE A 113 -17.15 -7.12 -1.30
N GLY A 114 -16.66 -6.64 -0.16
CA GLY A 114 -15.51 -7.15 0.56
C GLY A 114 -14.25 -6.29 0.40
N ALA A 115 -13.35 -6.42 1.37
CA ALA A 115 -12.08 -5.69 1.41
C ALA A 115 -10.99 -6.30 0.52
N SER A 116 -11.25 -7.40 -0.16
CA SER A 116 -10.23 -8.15 -0.91
C SER A 116 -9.55 -7.31 -2.01
N GLY A 117 -10.27 -6.43 -2.70
CA GLY A 117 -9.67 -5.50 -3.66
C GLY A 117 -8.58 -4.61 -3.02
N LEU A 118 -8.83 -4.06 -1.83
CA LEU A 118 -7.85 -3.31 -1.06
C LEU A 118 -6.68 -4.21 -0.59
N ILE A 119 -6.95 -5.45 -0.20
CA ILE A 119 -5.92 -6.42 0.19
C ILE A 119 -4.96 -6.70 -0.97
N TYR A 120 -5.49 -6.92 -2.18
CA TYR A 120 -4.68 -7.08 -3.39
C TYR A 120 -3.86 -5.82 -3.72
N ALA A 121 -4.45 -4.63 -3.50
CA ALA A 121 -3.74 -3.37 -3.69
C ALA A 121 -2.59 -3.19 -2.68
N LEU A 122 -2.81 -3.51 -1.41
CA LEU A 122 -1.77 -3.48 -0.38
C LEU A 122 -0.65 -4.48 -0.68
N ALA A 123 -1.00 -5.73 -1.03
CA ALA A 123 -0.04 -6.78 -1.34
C ALA A 123 0.83 -6.43 -2.55
N SER A 124 0.23 -6.02 -3.66
CA SER A 124 0.95 -5.64 -4.88
C SER A 124 1.78 -4.36 -4.70
N PHE A 125 1.28 -3.37 -3.94
CA PHE A 125 2.05 -2.19 -3.59
C PHE A 125 3.32 -2.55 -2.80
N LEU A 126 3.20 -3.34 -1.73
CA LEU A 126 4.34 -3.75 -0.90
C LEU A 126 5.34 -4.60 -1.70
N LEU A 127 4.83 -5.52 -2.53
CA LEU A 127 5.64 -6.37 -3.40
C LEU A 127 6.44 -5.54 -4.41
N VAL A 128 5.76 -4.76 -5.24
CA VAL A 128 6.40 -3.99 -6.32
C VAL A 128 7.29 -2.89 -5.77
N SER A 129 6.86 -2.23 -4.70
CA SER A 129 7.63 -1.18 -4.05
C SER A 129 8.98 -1.68 -3.50
N GLY A 130 9.05 -2.93 -3.03
CA GLY A 130 10.30 -3.52 -2.58
C GLY A 130 11.23 -3.94 -3.72
N ILE A 131 10.65 -4.31 -4.88
CA ILE A 131 11.43 -4.68 -6.07
C ILE A 131 12.08 -3.44 -6.71
N ILE A 132 11.31 -2.34 -6.87
CA ILE A 132 11.75 -1.16 -7.65
C ILE A 132 12.64 -0.18 -6.88
N ARG A 133 12.80 -0.33 -5.55
CA ARG A 133 13.47 0.69 -4.71
C ARG A 133 14.91 0.33 -4.31
N GLU A 134 15.45 -0.79 -4.75
CA GLU A 134 16.82 -1.23 -4.45
C GLU A 134 17.17 -1.16 -2.95
N ASN A 135 16.19 -1.40 -2.08
CA ASN A 135 16.33 -1.34 -0.64
C ASN A 135 16.20 -2.74 -0.03
N PRO A 136 17.27 -3.35 0.53
CA PRO A 136 17.25 -4.72 1.03
C PRO A 136 16.14 -5.00 2.05
N ARG A 137 15.75 -4.00 2.86
CA ARG A 137 14.65 -4.14 3.83
C ARG A 137 13.30 -4.25 3.13
N LEU A 138 13.09 -3.47 2.06
CA LEU A 138 11.86 -3.53 1.28
C LEU A 138 11.82 -4.80 0.43
N THR A 139 12.96 -5.25 -0.09
CA THR A 139 13.07 -6.55 -0.77
C THR A 139 12.68 -7.70 0.17
N ALA A 140 13.16 -7.69 1.43
CA ALA A 140 12.74 -8.66 2.42
C ALA A 140 11.22 -8.62 2.69
N VAL A 141 10.61 -7.43 2.69
CA VAL A 141 9.15 -7.27 2.78
C VAL A 141 8.45 -7.88 1.57
N SER A 142 8.95 -7.65 0.36
CA SER A 142 8.42 -8.27 -0.87
C SER A 142 8.45 -9.79 -0.81
N MET A 143 9.58 -10.37 -0.36
CA MET A 143 9.71 -11.81 -0.18
C MET A 143 8.71 -12.35 0.85
N LEU A 144 8.52 -11.64 1.96
CA LEU A 144 7.52 -12.00 2.96
C LEU A 144 6.09 -11.95 2.41
N VAL A 145 5.78 -10.94 1.59
CA VAL A 145 4.46 -10.84 0.92
C VAL A 145 4.27 -12.01 -0.04
N ILE A 146 5.29 -12.39 -0.83
CA ILE A 146 5.22 -13.57 -1.70
C ILE A 146 4.99 -14.84 -0.88
N PHE A 147 5.72 -15.02 0.21
CA PHE A 147 5.59 -16.19 1.07
C PHE A 147 4.20 -16.33 1.69
N LEU A 148 3.67 -15.23 2.24
CA LEU A 148 2.38 -15.25 2.94
C LEU A 148 1.17 -15.22 1.98
N TYR A 149 1.30 -14.54 0.86
CA TYR A 149 0.17 -14.19 0.00
C TYR A 149 0.36 -14.56 -1.48
N GLY A 150 1.44 -15.27 -1.83
CA GLY A 150 1.70 -15.64 -3.23
C GLY A 150 0.59 -16.48 -3.87
N SER A 151 -0.13 -17.29 -3.07
CA SER A 151 -1.29 -18.04 -3.53
C SER A 151 -2.48 -17.17 -3.99
N MET A 152 -2.52 -15.89 -3.61
CA MET A 152 -3.53 -14.94 -4.07
C MET A 152 -3.50 -14.72 -5.60
N ILE A 153 -2.39 -15.07 -6.28
CA ILE A 153 -2.28 -14.99 -7.75
C ILE A 153 -3.43 -15.73 -8.44
N TRP A 154 -3.88 -16.84 -7.88
CA TRP A 154 -5.00 -17.61 -8.42
C TRP A 154 -6.33 -16.86 -8.35
N GLY A 155 -6.48 -15.95 -7.43
CA GLY A 155 -7.67 -15.08 -7.33
C GLY A 155 -7.75 -13.97 -8.39
N LEU A 156 -6.68 -13.75 -9.17
CA LEU A 156 -6.67 -12.83 -10.31
C LEU A 156 -7.27 -13.45 -11.58
N LEU A 157 -7.40 -14.78 -11.59
CA LEU A 157 -7.90 -15.49 -12.75
C LEU A 157 -9.44 -15.49 -12.77
N PRO A 158 -10.06 -15.44 -13.98
CA PRO A 158 -11.49 -15.56 -14.13
C PRO A 158 -11.97 -16.90 -13.55
N THR A 159 -12.63 -16.86 -12.43
CA THR A 159 -13.23 -18.03 -11.79
C THR A 159 -14.74 -17.92 -11.84
N LYS A 160 -15.43 -19.08 -11.72
CA LYS A 160 -16.88 -19.11 -11.58
C LYS A 160 -17.28 -18.44 -10.27
N GLU A 161 -18.42 -17.71 -10.31
CA GLU A 161 -19.02 -17.11 -9.11
C GLU A 161 -18.88 -18.03 -7.86
N PRO A 162 -18.69 -17.45 -6.65
CA PRO A 162 -19.09 -16.08 -6.26
C PRO A 162 -17.92 -15.11 -6.06
N ILE A 163 -16.73 -15.36 -6.61
CA ILE A 163 -15.54 -14.52 -6.36
C ILE A 163 -15.49 -13.34 -7.33
N SER A 164 -15.24 -12.14 -6.82
CA SER A 164 -14.99 -10.94 -7.63
C SER A 164 -13.51 -10.89 -8.05
N TRP A 165 -13.12 -11.73 -9.03
CA TRP A 165 -11.76 -11.70 -9.56
C TRP A 165 -11.41 -10.34 -10.18
N GLU A 166 -12.39 -9.61 -10.74
CA GLU A 166 -12.23 -8.26 -11.27
C GLU A 166 -11.82 -7.27 -10.17
N GLY A 167 -12.42 -7.41 -8.98
CA GLY A 167 -12.04 -6.60 -7.82
C GLY A 167 -10.61 -6.88 -7.35
N HIS A 168 -10.20 -8.14 -7.41
CA HIS A 168 -8.82 -8.55 -7.13
C HIS A 168 -7.85 -7.95 -8.17
N LEU A 169 -8.16 -8.08 -9.46
CA LEU A 169 -7.36 -7.54 -10.54
C LEU A 169 -7.26 -6.00 -10.46
N ALA A 170 -8.39 -5.33 -10.23
CA ALA A 170 -8.45 -3.88 -10.03
C ALA A 170 -7.53 -3.44 -8.88
N GLY A 171 -7.60 -4.13 -7.76
CA GLY A 171 -6.71 -3.89 -6.60
C GLY A 171 -5.24 -4.13 -6.93
N PHE A 172 -4.93 -5.26 -7.58
CA PHE A 172 -3.56 -5.59 -7.97
C PHE A 172 -2.93 -4.53 -8.88
N ILE A 173 -3.67 -4.07 -9.90
CA ILE A 173 -3.24 -2.98 -10.78
C ILE A 173 -3.07 -1.67 -10.01
N ALA A 174 -4.02 -1.33 -9.12
CA ALA A 174 -3.95 -0.13 -8.31
C ALA A 174 -2.66 -0.09 -7.46
N GLY A 175 -2.30 -1.20 -6.83
CA GLY A 175 -1.08 -1.29 -6.03
C GLY A 175 0.19 -1.09 -6.85
N ILE A 176 0.27 -1.67 -8.05
CA ILE A 176 1.40 -1.45 -8.99
C ILE A 176 1.51 0.03 -9.36
N LEU A 177 0.41 0.65 -9.78
CA LEU A 177 0.39 2.05 -10.19
C LEU A 177 0.84 2.99 -9.07
N VAL A 178 0.32 2.78 -7.85
CA VAL A 178 0.71 3.57 -6.68
C VAL A 178 2.17 3.32 -6.30
N ALA A 179 2.69 2.09 -6.42
CA ALA A 179 4.10 1.79 -6.17
C ALA A 179 5.03 2.53 -7.13
N ILE A 180 4.68 2.56 -8.42
CA ILE A 180 5.45 3.27 -9.45
C ILE A 180 5.38 4.79 -9.23
N PHE A 181 4.19 5.34 -8.94
CA PHE A 181 4.01 6.77 -8.72
C PHE A 181 4.82 7.27 -7.51
N TYR A 182 4.77 6.53 -6.40
CA TYR A 182 5.47 6.88 -5.16
C TYR A 182 6.88 6.27 -5.06
N ARG A 183 7.50 5.86 -6.16
CA ARG A 183 8.81 5.17 -6.14
C ARG A 183 9.94 5.97 -5.46
N ASN A 184 9.89 7.29 -5.51
CA ASN A 184 10.88 8.17 -4.91
C ASN A 184 10.54 8.57 -3.47
N GLU A 185 9.36 8.16 -2.96
CA GLU A 185 8.87 8.48 -1.63
C GLU A 185 9.04 7.28 -0.68
N GLY A 186 9.14 7.54 0.63
CA GLY A 186 9.21 6.48 1.64
C GLY A 186 10.62 6.23 2.19
N PRO A 187 10.90 5.03 2.72
CA PRO A 187 12.17 4.76 3.38
C PRO A 187 13.33 4.73 2.37
N LYS A 188 14.32 5.57 2.61
CA LYS A 188 15.56 5.58 1.83
C LYS A 188 16.42 4.37 2.19
N PRO A 189 17.26 3.85 1.26
CA PRO A 189 18.30 2.88 1.59
C PRO A 189 19.16 3.39 2.74
N LYS A 190 19.59 2.50 3.61
CA LYS A 190 20.57 2.88 4.63
C LYS A 190 21.94 2.92 3.93
N LYS A 191 22.56 4.09 3.89
CA LYS A 191 23.95 4.21 3.42
C LYS A 191 24.87 3.45 4.37
N TYR A 192 25.79 2.68 3.80
CA TYR A 192 26.85 2.07 4.55
C TYR A 192 27.96 3.09 4.86
N GLN A 193 28.79 2.85 5.88
CA GLN A 193 29.82 3.79 6.27
C GLN A 193 30.81 4.08 5.13
N TRP A 194 31.17 3.07 4.36
CA TRP A 194 32.08 3.21 3.22
C TRP A 194 31.48 4.11 2.10
N GLU A 195 30.16 4.08 1.85
CA GLU A 195 29.49 4.97 0.90
C GLU A 195 29.50 6.43 1.38
N ILE A 196 29.38 6.63 2.70
CA ILE A 196 29.45 7.95 3.31
C ILE A 196 30.89 8.48 3.22
N ASP A 197 31.90 7.64 3.47
CA ASP A 197 33.28 7.99 3.40
C ASP A 197 33.71 8.35 1.97
N GLU A 198 33.26 7.60 0.96
CA GLU A 198 33.48 7.92 -0.46
C GLU A 198 32.85 9.27 -0.86
N GLU A 199 31.60 9.54 -0.44
CA GLU A 199 30.92 10.82 -0.72
C GLU A 199 31.69 12.00 -0.08
N ILE A 200 32.19 11.85 1.14
CA ILE A 200 33.00 12.87 1.83
C ILE A 200 34.30 13.10 1.07
N GLU A 201 34.99 12.04 0.64
CA GLU A 201 36.23 12.14 -0.12
C GLU A 201 36.00 12.84 -1.47
N GLU A 202 34.96 12.48 -2.21
CA GLU A 202 34.60 13.16 -3.44
C GLU A 202 34.27 14.65 -3.25
N GLU A 203 33.56 15.00 -2.16
CA GLU A 203 33.23 16.39 -1.86
C GLU A 203 34.47 17.20 -1.51
N LEU A 204 35.40 16.61 -0.75
CA LEU A 204 36.70 17.23 -0.43
C LEU A 204 37.56 17.43 -1.68
N LEU A 205 37.60 16.46 -2.58
CA LEU A 205 38.32 16.58 -3.85
C LEU A 205 37.73 17.70 -4.72
N LYS A 206 36.39 17.77 -4.87
CA LYS A 206 35.71 18.83 -5.62
C LYS A 206 35.98 20.22 -5.03
N ASN A 207 35.96 20.35 -3.71
CA ASN A 207 36.23 21.60 -3.01
C ASN A 207 37.74 22.02 -3.16
N ASN A 208 38.67 21.07 -3.12
CA ASN A 208 40.08 21.33 -3.35
C ASN A 208 40.34 21.76 -4.80
N ILE A 209 39.75 21.10 -5.77
CA ILE A 209 39.87 21.49 -7.19
C ILE A 209 39.31 22.89 -7.43
N GLN A 210 38.17 23.25 -6.84
CA GLN A 210 37.63 24.61 -6.93
C GLN A 210 38.59 25.64 -6.31
N LYS A 211 39.16 25.32 -5.14
CA LYS A 211 40.10 26.23 -4.46
C LYS A 211 41.39 26.45 -5.27
N ILE A 212 41.91 25.42 -5.91
CA ILE A 212 43.07 25.50 -6.81
C ILE A 212 42.73 26.37 -8.04
N HIS A 213 41.54 26.18 -8.62
CA HIS A 213 41.10 26.95 -9.80
C HIS A 213 40.95 28.46 -9.48
N TYR A 214 40.45 28.81 -8.31
CA TYR A 214 40.36 30.22 -7.87
C TYR A 214 41.77 30.80 -7.59
N THR A 215 42.69 30.05 -7.01
CA THR A 215 44.07 30.50 -6.74
C THR A 215 44.82 30.78 -8.05
N ILE A 216 44.73 29.92 -9.04
CA ILE A 216 45.35 30.11 -10.36
C ILE A 216 44.80 31.35 -11.04
N LYS A 217 43.45 31.58 -11.01
CA LYS A 217 42.85 32.77 -11.62
C LYS A 217 43.25 34.10 -10.96
N THR A 218 43.59 34.07 -9.69
CA THR A 218 44.02 35.29 -8.96
C THR A 218 45.52 35.60 -9.21
N GLU A 219 46.34 34.59 -9.54
CA GLU A 219 47.75 34.77 -9.89
C GLU A 219 47.95 35.24 -11.34
N ASP A 220 47.03 34.89 -12.28
CA ASP A 220 47.10 35.27 -13.70
C ASP A 220 46.59 36.72 -13.98
N ASN A 221 46.25 37.49 -12.95
CA ASN A 221 45.82 38.89 -13.10
C ASN A 221 46.62 39.83 -12.17
N PRO A 222 47.90 40.05 -12.42
CA PRO A 222 48.66 41.13 -11.78
C PRO A 222 48.27 42.44 -12.46
N ASN A 223 47.78 43.40 -11.71
CA ASN A 223 47.61 44.80 -12.13
C ASN A 223 48.89 45.41 -12.65
#